data_d2e12f7a7f577da51a63bfaaf9635baf
#
_entry.id   d2e12f7a7f577da51a63bfaaf9635baf
#
_cell.length_a   1.000
_cell.length_b   1.000
_cell.length_c   1.000
_cell.angle_alpha   90.00
_cell.angle_beta   90.00
_cell.angle_gamma   90.00
#
_symmetry.space_group_name_H-M   'P 1'
#
loop_
_entity.id
_entity.type
_entity.pdbx_description
1 polymer ?
#
loop_
_entity_poly.entity_id
_entity_poly.type
_entity_poly.pdbx_seq_one_letter_code
_entity_poly.pdbx_strand_id
1 'polypeptide(L)'
;MLRRGILRCFSILFVLCLLALVAGGAFLYLTPAGRVDRGTTYILVSPGAKYKDVEQQLQNKLWLRFPSAFRYLAQWKGLTSAPLRSGRYAIPRGATMPEVIEILQTAEQVPLTITPTALRTEDELITFLTSNLWLRADSLRTLLRDSSFMARYGATSETFRAEVLRQPFTIAWDATGKTLLDSLHSGYLRFWKG
;
A
#
# COMPACT_ATOMS: atom_id res chain seq x y z
N MET A 1 45.56 9.55 -44.77
CA MET A 1 44.39 8.61 -44.80
C MET A 1 44.08 8.00 -43.43
N LEU A 2 45.02 7.75 -42.56
CA LEU A 2 44.84 7.16 -41.22
C LEU A 2 43.88 7.93 -40.29
N ARG A 3 43.94 9.26 -40.27
CA ARG A 3 43.12 10.12 -39.39
C ARG A 3 41.60 10.01 -39.64
N ARG A 4 41.19 9.84 -40.90
CA ARG A 4 39.78 9.65 -41.29
C ARG A 4 39.23 8.26 -40.90
N GLY A 5 40.06 7.25 -40.90
CA GLY A 5 39.70 5.90 -40.45
C GLY A 5 39.45 5.85 -38.93
N ILE A 6 40.36 6.45 -38.17
CA ILE A 6 40.24 6.51 -36.69
C ILE A 6 38.98 7.28 -36.27
N LEU A 7 38.67 8.39 -36.89
CA LEU A 7 37.44 9.16 -36.60
C LEU A 7 36.17 8.35 -36.91
N ARG A 8 36.16 7.58 -38.03
CA ARG A 8 35.01 6.72 -38.36
C ARG A 8 34.85 5.57 -37.34
N CYS A 9 35.92 4.91 -36.94
CA CYS A 9 35.88 3.87 -35.90
C CYS A 9 35.37 4.44 -34.56
N PHE A 10 35.83 5.63 -34.19
CA PHE A 10 35.37 6.29 -32.94
C PHE A 10 33.89 6.65 -33.02
N SER A 11 33.39 7.17 -34.15
CA SER A 11 31.97 7.44 -34.35
C SER A 11 31.11 6.17 -34.29
N ILE A 12 31.56 5.10 -34.92
CA ILE A 12 30.83 3.81 -34.88
C ILE A 12 30.77 3.28 -33.44
N LEU A 13 31.90 3.28 -32.74
CA LEU A 13 31.96 2.84 -31.34
C LEU A 13 31.04 3.68 -30.44
N PHE A 14 31.04 5.00 -30.63
CA PHE A 14 30.15 5.93 -29.88
C PHE A 14 28.69 5.63 -30.14
N VAL A 15 28.29 5.41 -31.40
CA VAL A 15 26.89 5.06 -31.75
C VAL A 15 26.50 3.71 -31.15
N LEU A 16 27.41 2.70 -31.20
CA LEU A 16 27.15 1.41 -30.57
C LEU A 16 26.98 1.51 -29.03
N CYS A 17 27.84 2.29 -28.37
CA CYS A 17 27.69 2.57 -26.94
C CYS A 17 26.36 3.29 -26.63
N LEU A 18 25.96 4.26 -27.45
CA LEU A 18 24.68 4.94 -27.28
C LEU A 18 23.50 3.99 -27.45
N LEU A 19 23.52 3.15 -28.48
CA LEU A 19 22.50 2.12 -28.70
C LEU A 19 22.44 1.12 -27.56
N ALA A 20 23.58 0.69 -27.05
CA ALA A 20 23.64 -0.21 -25.88
C ALA A 20 23.06 0.43 -24.62
N LEU A 21 23.33 1.71 -24.39
CA LEU A 21 22.74 2.49 -23.28
C LEU A 21 21.22 2.61 -23.40
N VAL A 22 20.73 2.94 -24.60
CA VAL A 22 19.28 3.05 -24.86
C VAL A 22 18.62 1.68 -24.72
N ALA A 23 19.18 0.63 -25.29
CA ALA A 23 18.65 -0.72 -25.17
C ALA A 23 18.66 -1.23 -23.72
N GLY A 24 19.76 -0.99 -22.98
CA GLY A 24 19.87 -1.32 -21.55
C GLY A 24 18.85 -0.55 -20.70
N GLY A 25 18.67 0.74 -20.96
CA GLY A 25 17.67 1.56 -20.30
C GLY A 25 16.24 1.08 -20.58
N ALA A 26 15.93 0.81 -21.85
CA ALA A 26 14.63 0.29 -22.26
C ALA A 26 14.36 -1.10 -21.64
N PHE A 27 15.38 -1.96 -21.60
CA PHE A 27 15.27 -3.28 -20.96
C PHE A 27 14.93 -3.14 -19.47
N LEU A 28 15.62 -2.29 -18.72
CA LEU A 28 15.34 -2.06 -17.31
C LEU A 28 13.95 -1.44 -17.09
N TYR A 29 13.51 -0.56 -17.97
CA TYR A 29 12.22 0.12 -17.89
C TYR A 29 11.04 -0.83 -18.15
N LEU A 30 11.18 -1.74 -19.12
CA LEU A 30 10.13 -2.68 -19.55
C LEU A 30 10.15 -4.02 -18.80
N THR A 31 11.22 -4.30 -18.06
CA THR A 31 11.32 -5.54 -17.30
C THR A 31 10.50 -5.47 -16.01
N PRO A 32 9.84 -6.58 -15.61
CA PRO A 32 9.14 -6.65 -14.33
C PRO A 32 10.04 -6.22 -13.18
N ALA A 33 9.51 -5.38 -12.27
CA ALA A 33 10.24 -4.80 -11.14
C ALA A 33 10.81 -5.89 -10.21
N GLY A 34 10.07 -6.99 -10.06
CA GLY A 34 10.46 -8.07 -9.17
C GLY A 34 9.71 -9.37 -9.45
N ARG A 35 9.98 -10.35 -8.62
CA ARG A 35 9.33 -11.65 -8.68
C ARG A 35 8.22 -11.68 -7.62
N VAL A 36 6.97 -11.77 -8.06
CA VAL A 36 5.81 -12.03 -7.21
C VAL A 36 5.42 -13.49 -7.38
N ASP A 37 5.49 -14.26 -6.31
CA ASP A 37 5.27 -15.71 -6.39
C ASP A 37 3.82 -16.07 -6.70
N ARG A 38 2.85 -15.30 -6.22
CA ARG A 38 1.41 -15.55 -6.42
C ARG A 38 0.61 -14.26 -6.54
N GLY A 39 -0.04 -14.06 -7.68
CA GLY A 39 -1.10 -13.05 -7.86
C GLY A 39 -0.66 -11.59 -7.61
N THR A 40 -1.41 -10.90 -6.77
CA THR A 40 -1.19 -9.50 -6.41
C THR A 40 -0.49 -9.40 -5.06
N THR A 41 0.53 -8.57 -4.97
CA THR A 41 1.21 -8.26 -3.69
C THR A 41 0.70 -6.95 -3.13
N TYR A 42 0.44 -6.91 -1.83
CA TYR A 42 -0.01 -5.70 -1.15
C TYR A 42 1.12 -5.03 -0.37
N ILE A 43 1.34 -3.75 -0.67
CA ILE A 43 2.26 -2.89 0.06
C ILE A 43 1.44 -2.00 0.99
N LEU A 44 1.85 -1.93 2.26
CA LEU A 44 1.19 -1.17 3.30
C LEU A 44 2.03 0.06 3.61
N VAL A 45 1.49 1.23 3.31
CA VAL A 45 2.15 2.50 3.59
C VAL A 45 1.51 3.12 4.83
N SER A 46 2.25 3.14 5.93
CA SER A 46 1.77 3.72 7.20
C SER A 46 1.67 5.25 7.10
N PRO A 47 0.76 5.89 7.84
CA PRO A 47 0.75 7.34 7.95
C PRO A 47 2.11 7.88 8.40
N GLY A 48 2.67 8.81 7.62
CA GLY A 48 4.01 9.38 7.86
C GLY A 48 5.18 8.48 7.50
N ALA A 49 4.97 7.36 6.82
CA ALA A 49 6.04 6.49 6.35
C ALA A 49 6.99 7.24 5.41
N LYS A 50 8.29 7.00 5.58
CA LYS A 50 9.32 7.50 4.68
C LYS A 50 9.51 6.54 3.50
N TYR A 51 10.01 7.06 2.38
CA TYR A 51 10.34 6.24 1.22
C TYR A 51 11.18 5.00 1.58
N LYS A 52 12.13 5.14 2.51
CA LYS A 52 13.01 4.04 2.95
C LYS A 52 12.22 2.85 3.53
N ASP A 53 11.16 3.12 4.28
CA ASP A 53 10.33 2.07 4.90
C ASP A 53 9.57 1.30 3.82
N VAL A 54 9.06 2.02 2.82
CA VAL A 54 8.37 1.42 1.66
C VAL A 54 9.36 0.67 0.76
N GLU A 55 10.55 1.23 0.51
CA GLU A 55 11.61 0.56 -0.24
C GLU A 55 11.99 -0.80 0.39
N GLN A 56 12.11 -0.84 1.71
CA GLN A 56 12.40 -2.08 2.44
C GLN A 56 11.26 -3.11 2.28
N GLN A 57 10.01 -2.67 2.35
CA GLN A 57 8.87 -3.56 2.10
C GLN A 57 8.85 -4.08 0.65
N LEU A 58 9.15 -3.22 -0.33
CA LEU A 58 9.24 -3.60 -1.73
C LEU A 58 10.35 -4.64 -1.95
N GLN A 59 11.52 -4.45 -1.35
CA GLN A 59 12.61 -5.41 -1.43
C GLN A 59 12.21 -6.77 -0.85
N ASN A 60 11.56 -6.77 0.31
CA ASN A 60 11.19 -8.00 1.00
C ASN A 60 10.00 -8.73 0.35
N LYS A 61 8.99 -7.99 -0.13
CA LYS A 61 7.75 -8.58 -0.65
C LYS A 61 7.75 -8.81 -2.16
N LEU A 62 8.42 -7.94 -2.93
CA LEU A 62 8.48 -8.04 -4.39
C LEU A 62 9.77 -8.66 -4.90
N TRP A 63 10.76 -8.93 -4.02
CA TRP A 63 12.08 -9.42 -4.44
C TRP A 63 12.60 -8.60 -5.64
N LEU A 64 12.76 -7.29 -5.43
CA LEU A 64 13.18 -6.38 -6.49
C LEU A 64 14.39 -6.91 -7.23
N ARG A 65 14.27 -7.04 -8.54
CA ARG A 65 15.31 -7.61 -9.39
C ARG A 65 16.54 -6.70 -9.49
N PHE A 66 16.30 -5.38 -9.52
CA PHE A 66 17.33 -4.35 -9.63
C PHE A 66 17.06 -3.20 -8.63
N PRO A 67 17.35 -3.37 -7.33
CA PRO A 67 17.03 -2.39 -6.29
C PRO A 67 17.64 -1.01 -6.55
N SER A 68 18.91 -0.96 -7.03
CA SER A 68 19.60 0.30 -7.31
C SER A 68 18.96 1.06 -8.47
N ALA A 69 18.56 0.35 -9.55
CA ALA A 69 17.87 0.96 -10.68
C ALA A 69 16.49 1.47 -10.28
N PHE A 70 15.76 0.71 -9.46
CA PHE A 70 14.47 1.13 -8.91
C PHE A 70 14.61 2.41 -8.08
N ARG A 71 15.61 2.48 -7.19
CA ARG A 71 15.88 3.67 -6.36
C ARG A 71 16.19 4.88 -7.21
N TYR A 72 17.03 4.74 -8.23
CA TYR A 72 17.35 5.84 -9.15
C TYR A 72 16.11 6.34 -9.89
N LEU A 73 15.29 5.42 -10.41
CA LEU A 73 14.04 5.76 -11.09
C LEU A 73 13.03 6.43 -10.15
N ALA A 74 12.92 5.93 -8.91
CA ALA A 74 12.06 6.51 -7.88
C ALA A 74 12.48 7.94 -7.51
N GLN A 75 13.78 8.21 -7.43
CA GLN A 75 14.31 9.57 -7.25
C GLN A 75 13.97 10.47 -8.43
N TRP A 76 14.23 10.00 -9.63
CA TRP A 76 13.96 10.76 -10.86
C TRP A 76 12.46 11.10 -11.03
N LYS A 77 11.58 10.17 -10.68
CA LYS A 77 10.13 10.38 -10.67
C LYS A 77 9.60 11.14 -9.43
N GLY A 78 10.47 11.54 -8.51
CA GLY A 78 10.10 12.33 -7.33
C GLY A 78 9.43 11.54 -6.20
N LEU A 79 9.36 10.21 -6.26
CA LEU A 79 8.76 9.38 -5.20
C LEU A 79 9.46 9.53 -3.86
N THR A 80 10.77 9.82 -3.87
CA THR A 80 11.57 9.97 -2.65
C THR A 80 11.41 11.33 -1.96
N SER A 81 10.93 12.33 -2.69
CA SER A 81 10.83 13.72 -2.22
C SER A 81 9.43 14.11 -1.77
N ALA A 82 8.40 13.38 -2.22
CA ALA A 82 7.02 13.63 -1.84
C ALA A 82 6.60 12.77 -0.65
N PRO A 83 5.73 13.27 0.24
CA PRO A 83 5.13 12.44 1.27
C PRO A 83 4.28 11.35 0.60
N LEU A 84 4.54 10.11 0.96
CA LEU A 84 3.75 8.98 0.47
C LEU A 84 2.37 8.99 1.13
N ARG A 85 1.33 8.78 0.34
CA ARG A 85 -0.02 8.62 0.88
C ARG A 85 -0.10 7.30 1.64
N SER A 86 -0.67 7.35 2.86
CA SER A 86 -0.94 6.14 3.63
C SER A 86 -1.98 5.28 2.93
N GLY A 87 -1.92 3.98 3.17
CA GLY A 87 -2.90 3.05 2.65
C GLY A 87 -2.33 1.71 2.21
N ARG A 88 -3.19 0.89 1.65
CA ARG A 88 -2.89 -0.43 1.10
C ARG A 88 -2.90 -0.37 -0.42
N TYR A 89 -1.76 -0.66 -1.04
CA TYR A 89 -1.57 -0.61 -2.49
C TYR A 89 -1.40 -2.01 -3.06
N ALA A 90 -2.13 -2.30 -4.12
CA ALA A 90 -2.07 -3.57 -4.82
C ALA A 90 -1.08 -3.48 -5.99
N ILE A 91 -0.02 -4.27 -5.96
CA ILE A 91 0.95 -4.37 -7.03
C ILE A 91 0.69 -5.68 -7.79
N PRO A 92 0.25 -5.61 -9.04
CA PRO A 92 -0.03 -6.79 -9.83
C PRO A 92 1.25 -7.56 -10.17
N ARG A 93 1.11 -8.84 -10.43
CA ARG A 93 2.21 -9.67 -10.91
C ARG A 93 2.72 -9.13 -12.25
N GLY A 94 4.03 -9.03 -12.37
CA GLY A 94 4.67 -8.57 -13.60
C GLY A 94 4.71 -7.05 -13.76
N ALA A 95 4.24 -6.27 -12.76
CA ALA A 95 4.36 -4.83 -12.78
C ALA A 95 5.82 -4.40 -12.99
N THR A 96 6.04 -3.46 -13.90
CA THR A 96 7.32 -2.85 -14.19
C THR A 96 7.71 -1.84 -13.11
N MET A 97 8.97 -1.42 -13.07
CA MET A 97 9.41 -0.40 -12.09
C MET A 97 8.63 0.92 -12.20
N PRO A 98 8.37 1.46 -13.40
CA PRO A 98 7.56 2.67 -13.56
C PRO A 98 6.12 2.51 -13.02
N GLU A 99 5.49 1.37 -13.30
CA GLU A 99 4.13 1.07 -12.84
C GLU A 99 4.06 0.96 -11.32
N VAL A 100 5.03 0.30 -10.69
CA VAL A 100 5.09 0.25 -9.21
C VAL A 100 5.22 1.65 -8.62
N ILE A 101 6.06 2.51 -9.19
CA ILE A 101 6.23 3.90 -8.74
C ILE A 101 4.93 4.68 -8.93
N GLU A 102 4.27 4.54 -10.08
CA GLU A 102 3.01 5.21 -10.38
C GLU A 102 1.90 4.79 -9.43
N ILE A 103 1.76 3.49 -9.14
CA ILE A 103 0.81 2.98 -8.15
C ILE A 103 1.04 3.64 -6.79
N LEU A 104 2.27 3.77 -6.35
CA LEU A 104 2.59 4.39 -5.05
C LEU A 104 2.39 5.90 -5.01
N GLN A 105 2.41 6.57 -6.17
CA GLN A 105 2.21 8.02 -6.27
C GLN A 105 0.77 8.44 -6.48
N THR A 106 0.03 7.72 -7.33
CA THR A 106 -1.24 8.18 -7.88
C THR A 106 -2.42 7.27 -7.59
N ALA A 107 -2.19 5.96 -7.40
CA ALA A 107 -3.28 5.03 -7.22
C ALA A 107 -4.05 5.29 -5.93
N GLU A 108 -5.35 5.05 -5.98
CA GLU A 108 -6.18 4.96 -4.79
C GLU A 108 -5.84 3.68 -4.01
N GLN A 109 -5.93 3.76 -2.70
CA GLN A 109 -5.71 2.58 -1.87
C GLN A 109 -6.79 1.53 -2.10
N VAL A 110 -6.39 0.27 -2.07
CA VAL A 110 -7.32 -0.85 -2.16
C VAL A 110 -7.90 -1.14 -0.78
N PRO A 111 -9.22 -0.97 -0.60
CA PRO A 111 -9.83 -1.25 0.69
C PRO A 111 -9.66 -2.72 1.10
N LEU A 112 -9.67 -2.95 2.40
CA LEU A 112 -9.58 -4.26 2.99
C LEU A 112 -10.98 -4.77 3.36
N THR A 113 -11.33 -5.95 2.89
CA THR A 113 -12.55 -6.63 3.32
C THR A 113 -12.22 -7.53 4.51
N ILE A 114 -12.88 -7.29 5.64
CA ILE A 114 -12.67 -8.01 6.90
C ILE A 114 -13.99 -8.69 7.27
N THR A 115 -13.90 -9.95 7.67
CA THR A 115 -15.05 -10.69 8.18
C THR A 115 -14.84 -10.93 9.68
N PRO A 116 -15.63 -10.30 10.56
CA PRO A 116 -15.52 -10.54 11.99
C PRO A 116 -15.88 -11.98 12.33
N THR A 117 -15.14 -12.54 13.26
CA THR A 117 -15.45 -13.83 13.90
C THR A 117 -16.34 -13.61 15.12
N ALA A 118 -16.66 -14.68 15.86
CA ALA A 118 -17.38 -14.56 17.12
C ALA A 118 -16.50 -13.85 18.18
N LEU A 119 -16.73 -12.57 18.37
CA LEU A 119 -16.01 -11.73 19.33
C LEU A 119 -16.85 -11.65 20.64
N ARG A 120 -16.34 -12.21 21.71
CA ARG A 120 -17.06 -12.31 22.99
C ARG A 120 -16.72 -11.17 23.94
N THR A 121 -15.49 -10.66 23.86
CA THR A 121 -14.99 -9.63 24.75
C THR A 121 -14.60 -8.34 23.99
N GLU A 122 -14.51 -7.20 24.69
CA GLU A 122 -13.99 -5.95 24.13
C GLU A 122 -12.54 -6.11 23.66
N ASP A 123 -11.74 -6.84 24.42
CA ASP A 123 -10.32 -7.06 24.09
C ASP A 123 -10.15 -7.94 22.85
N GLU A 124 -11.01 -8.94 22.64
CA GLU A 124 -11.03 -9.72 21.39
C GLU A 124 -11.40 -8.85 20.19
N LEU A 125 -12.39 -7.97 20.34
CA LEU A 125 -12.77 -7.01 19.29
C LEU A 125 -11.61 -6.08 18.96
N ILE A 126 -11.00 -5.47 19.97
CA ILE A 126 -9.87 -4.54 19.79
C ILE A 126 -8.70 -5.27 19.12
N THR A 127 -8.34 -6.45 19.61
CA THR A 127 -7.26 -7.26 19.04
C THR A 127 -7.54 -7.62 17.59
N PHE A 128 -8.74 -8.07 17.28
CA PHE A 128 -9.14 -8.41 15.92
C PHE A 128 -9.03 -7.22 14.96
N LEU A 129 -9.54 -6.04 15.36
CA LEU A 129 -9.52 -4.85 14.53
C LEU A 129 -8.11 -4.30 14.34
N THR A 130 -7.31 -4.25 15.41
CA THR A 130 -5.94 -3.73 15.36
C THR A 130 -4.94 -4.66 14.68
N SER A 131 -5.22 -5.95 14.62
CA SER A 131 -4.40 -6.90 13.84
C SER A 131 -4.61 -6.78 12.32
N ASN A 132 -5.75 -6.26 11.89
CA ASN A 132 -6.09 -6.13 10.48
C ASN A 132 -5.90 -4.70 9.94
N LEU A 133 -6.00 -3.68 10.80
CA LEU A 133 -5.98 -2.26 10.43
C LEU A 133 -4.83 -1.52 11.10
N TRP A 134 -4.43 -0.40 10.52
CA TRP A 134 -3.46 0.52 11.13
C TRP A 134 -4.13 1.34 12.23
N LEU A 135 -4.47 0.69 13.35
CA LEU A 135 -5.10 1.30 14.51
C LEU A 135 -4.35 0.97 15.79
N ARG A 136 -4.31 1.93 16.70
CA ARG A 136 -3.76 1.71 18.05
C ARG A 136 -4.86 1.19 18.96
N ALA A 137 -4.59 0.11 19.67
CA ALA A 137 -5.53 -0.50 20.61
C ALA A 137 -6.03 0.50 21.66
N ASP A 138 -5.12 1.33 22.22
CA ASP A 138 -5.47 2.32 23.23
C ASP A 138 -6.43 3.39 22.70
N SER A 139 -6.20 3.86 21.48
CA SER A 139 -7.06 4.84 20.82
C SER A 139 -8.46 4.29 20.60
N LEU A 140 -8.57 3.04 20.17
CA LEU A 140 -9.86 2.38 19.95
C LEU A 140 -10.57 2.13 21.28
N ARG A 141 -9.84 1.68 22.32
CA ARG A 141 -10.38 1.49 23.67
C ARG A 141 -10.92 2.79 24.26
N THR A 142 -10.19 3.89 24.10
CA THR A 142 -10.63 5.22 24.56
C THR A 142 -11.94 5.62 23.88
N LEU A 143 -12.07 5.43 22.57
CA LEU A 143 -13.30 5.74 21.83
C LEU A 143 -14.48 4.88 22.28
N LEU A 144 -14.28 3.58 22.49
CA LEU A 144 -15.34 2.66 22.93
C LEU A 144 -15.82 2.96 24.36
N ARG A 145 -14.97 3.51 25.21
CA ARG A 145 -15.30 3.87 26.60
C ARG A 145 -15.82 5.31 26.76
N ASP A 146 -15.70 6.13 25.74
CA ASP A 146 -16.26 7.48 25.75
C ASP A 146 -17.79 7.41 25.55
N SER A 147 -18.53 7.56 26.65
CA SER A 147 -19.98 7.50 26.63
C SER A 147 -20.62 8.60 25.78
N SER A 148 -20.00 9.77 25.71
CA SER A 148 -20.48 10.88 24.89
C SER A 148 -20.30 10.59 23.39
N PHE A 149 -19.22 9.92 23.04
CA PHE A 149 -18.96 9.46 21.69
C PHE A 149 -19.91 8.31 21.30
N MET A 150 -20.08 7.32 22.17
CA MET A 150 -20.93 6.15 21.93
C MET A 150 -22.43 6.50 21.87
N ALA A 151 -22.85 7.54 22.58
CA ALA A 151 -24.25 8.05 22.52
C ALA A 151 -24.67 8.44 21.09
N ARG A 152 -23.75 8.80 20.21
CA ARG A 152 -24.03 9.10 18.78
C ARG A 152 -24.59 7.90 18.03
N TYR A 153 -24.24 6.70 18.46
CA TYR A 153 -24.71 5.44 17.89
C TYR A 153 -25.91 4.86 18.66
N GLY A 154 -26.36 5.55 19.73
CA GLY A 154 -27.40 5.02 20.62
C GLY A 154 -26.97 3.75 21.37
N ALA A 155 -25.67 3.56 21.53
CA ALA A 155 -25.06 2.33 22.04
C ALA A 155 -24.12 2.61 23.23
N THR A 156 -23.88 1.58 24.02
CA THR A 156 -22.76 1.51 24.98
C THR A 156 -21.65 0.66 24.38
N SER A 157 -20.46 0.62 24.99
CA SER A 157 -19.39 -0.27 24.52
C SER A 157 -19.82 -1.74 24.47
N GLU A 158 -20.70 -2.17 25.36
CA GLU A 158 -21.22 -3.53 25.40
C GLU A 158 -22.23 -3.81 24.28
N THR A 159 -23.19 -2.90 24.08
CA THR A 159 -24.22 -3.06 23.04
C THR A 159 -23.66 -2.87 21.65
N PHE A 160 -22.65 -2.01 21.47
CA PHE A 160 -21.98 -1.82 20.18
C PHE A 160 -21.28 -3.08 19.68
N ARG A 161 -20.76 -3.93 20.56
CA ARG A 161 -20.23 -5.24 20.16
C ARG A 161 -21.26 -6.11 19.45
N ALA A 162 -22.50 -6.03 19.87
CA ALA A 162 -23.60 -6.77 19.21
C ALA A 162 -23.88 -6.24 17.80
N GLU A 163 -23.52 -4.98 17.52
CA GLU A 163 -23.63 -4.39 16.18
C GLU A 163 -22.54 -4.88 15.23
N VAL A 164 -21.41 -5.39 15.75
CA VAL A 164 -20.35 -5.96 14.93
C VAL A 164 -20.80 -7.32 14.40
N LEU A 165 -21.49 -7.27 13.27
CA LEU A 165 -22.06 -8.45 12.62
C LEU A 165 -20.97 -9.35 12.04
N ARG A 166 -21.25 -10.66 12.00
CA ARG A 166 -20.40 -11.65 11.32
C ARG A 166 -20.49 -11.55 9.80
N GLN A 167 -20.61 -10.34 9.28
CA GLN A 167 -20.66 -10.07 7.85
C GLN A 167 -19.41 -9.36 7.39
N PRO A 168 -18.94 -9.61 6.17
CA PRO A 168 -17.80 -8.90 5.63
C PRO A 168 -18.12 -7.41 5.50
N PHE A 169 -17.22 -6.58 5.99
CA PHE A 169 -17.26 -5.13 5.77
C PHE A 169 -15.96 -4.68 5.11
N THR A 170 -16.07 -3.64 4.32
CA THR A 170 -14.95 -3.12 3.53
C THR A 170 -14.55 -1.75 4.06
N ILE A 171 -13.26 -1.58 4.36
CA ILE A 171 -12.73 -0.37 4.96
C ILE A 171 -11.29 -0.10 4.47
N ALA A 172 -10.88 1.17 4.51
CA ALA A 172 -9.50 1.56 4.27
C ALA A 172 -8.58 1.00 5.36
N TRP A 173 -7.40 0.50 4.97
CA TRP A 173 -6.46 -0.10 5.92
C TRP A 173 -5.96 0.87 7.01
N ASP A 174 -5.85 2.15 6.67
CA ASP A 174 -5.43 3.24 7.55
C ASP A 174 -6.61 4.06 8.11
N ALA A 175 -7.83 3.48 8.09
CA ALA A 175 -9.02 4.14 8.62
C ALA A 175 -8.85 4.53 10.09
N THR A 176 -9.38 5.69 10.45
CA THR A 176 -9.40 6.12 11.85
C THR A 176 -10.38 5.29 12.66
N GLY A 177 -10.22 5.23 14.00
CA GLY A 177 -11.16 4.54 14.87
C GLY A 177 -12.59 5.05 14.71
N LYS A 178 -12.77 6.37 14.52
CA LYS A 178 -14.09 6.95 14.24
C LYS A 178 -14.68 6.42 12.94
N THR A 179 -13.93 6.47 11.84
CA THR A 179 -14.38 5.98 10.53
C THR A 179 -14.74 4.49 10.59
N LEU A 180 -13.97 3.71 11.37
CA LEU A 180 -14.25 2.30 11.58
C LEU A 180 -15.60 2.09 12.29
N LEU A 181 -15.84 2.80 13.42
CA LEU A 181 -17.09 2.66 14.16
C LEU A 181 -18.28 3.15 13.35
N ASP A 182 -18.16 4.26 12.61
CA ASP A 182 -19.18 4.74 11.67
C ASP A 182 -19.51 3.69 10.60
N SER A 183 -18.50 3.01 10.06
CA SER A 183 -18.69 1.97 9.05
C SER A 183 -19.40 0.73 9.62
N LEU A 184 -19.01 0.29 10.80
CA LEU A 184 -19.63 -0.85 11.48
C LEU A 184 -21.09 -0.57 11.82
N HIS A 185 -21.39 0.59 12.41
CA HIS A 185 -22.75 1.00 12.72
C HIS A 185 -23.64 1.15 11.47
N SER A 186 -23.10 1.75 10.42
CA SER A 186 -23.81 1.86 9.13
C SER A 186 -24.11 0.49 8.52
N GLY A 187 -23.19 -0.47 8.67
CA GLY A 187 -23.39 -1.86 8.28
C GLY A 187 -24.53 -2.53 9.06
N TYR A 188 -24.53 -2.35 10.36
CA TYR A 188 -25.60 -2.82 11.25
C TYR A 188 -26.97 -2.27 10.86
N LEU A 189 -27.07 -0.96 10.68
CA LEU A 189 -28.33 -0.32 10.27
C LEU A 189 -28.83 -0.80 8.93
N ARG A 190 -27.97 -1.03 7.97
CA ARG A 190 -28.35 -1.58 6.65
C ARG A 190 -28.89 -3.00 6.75
N PHE A 191 -28.28 -3.82 7.60
CA PHE A 191 -28.73 -5.20 7.81
C PHE A 191 -30.16 -5.29 8.36
N TRP A 192 -30.53 -4.37 9.27
CA TRP A 192 -31.86 -4.39 9.89
C TRP A 192 -32.94 -3.60 9.13
N LYS A 193 -32.55 -2.77 8.16
CA LYS A 193 -33.49 -2.01 7.32
C LYS A 193 -33.80 -2.70 5.98
N GLY A 194 -33.02 -3.70 5.60
CA GLY A 194 -33.26 -4.50 4.39
C GLY A 194 -34.11 -5.69 4.66
#